data_9023e13b52d6095a4f0dd5d2080db49f
#
_entry.id   9023e13b52d6095a4f0dd5d2080db49f
#
_cell.length_a   1.000
_cell.length_b   1.000
_cell.length_c   1.000
_cell.angle_alpha   90.00
_cell.angle_beta   90.00
_cell.angle_gamma   90.00
#
_symmetry.space_group_name_H-M   'P 1'
#
loop_
_entity.id
_entity.type
_entity.pdbx_description
1 polymer ?
#
loop_
_entity_poly.entity_id
_entity_poly.type
_entity_poly.pdbx_seq_one_letter_code
_entity_poly.pdbx_strand_id
1 'polypeptide(L)'
;MPKKIVVSGLPEFDLATQLKSEADIAAYITMVIEEGDAAELAHTLGVAARARGMAEIAQAAGLTREALYKALRPGAHPRFDTISRVCSALGVRLVAQPRH
;
A
#
# COMPACT_ATOMS: atom_id res chain seq x y z
N MET A 1 19.60 2.14 -16.96
CA MET A 1 18.19 2.15 -16.74
C MET A 1 17.83 1.47 -15.43
N PRO A 2 16.89 2.02 -14.74
CA PRO A 2 16.55 1.44 -13.46
C PRO A 2 15.94 0.06 -13.63
N LYS A 3 16.34 -0.83 -12.77
CA LYS A 3 15.78 -2.15 -12.77
C LYS A 3 14.38 -2.10 -12.16
N LYS A 4 13.46 -2.74 -12.83
CA LYS A 4 12.12 -2.81 -12.31
C LYS A 4 12.09 -3.69 -11.06
N ILE A 5 11.44 -3.19 -10.03
CA ILE A 5 11.33 -3.94 -8.79
C ILE A 5 10.17 -4.91 -8.93
N VAL A 6 10.41 -6.17 -8.61
CA VAL A 6 9.37 -7.18 -8.60
C VAL A 6 8.86 -7.28 -7.19
N VAL A 7 7.71 -6.65 -6.93
CA VAL A 7 7.18 -6.52 -5.59
C VAL A 7 6.98 -7.87 -4.92
N SER A 8 6.41 -8.82 -5.66
CA SER A 8 6.11 -10.13 -5.11
C SER A 8 7.36 -10.93 -4.74
N GLY A 9 8.52 -10.52 -5.25
CA GLY A 9 9.77 -11.20 -4.95
C GLY A 9 10.52 -10.66 -3.75
N LEU A 10 10.01 -9.56 -3.13
CA LEU A 10 10.71 -8.94 -2.02
C LEU A 10 10.20 -9.49 -0.69
N PRO A 11 11.10 -9.86 0.23
CA PRO A 11 10.68 -10.14 1.60
C PRO A 11 10.06 -8.89 2.23
N GLU A 12 9.18 -9.09 3.18
CA GLU A 12 8.51 -7.97 3.83
C GLU A 12 9.50 -7.01 4.46
N PHE A 13 10.58 -7.54 5.04
CA PHE A 13 11.60 -6.71 5.63
C PHE A 13 12.22 -5.75 4.61
N ASP A 14 12.55 -6.28 3.42
CA ASP A 14 13.15 -5.45 2.38
C ASP A 14 12.17 -4.42 1.85
N LEU A 15 10.91 -4.81 1.72
CA LEU A 15 9.89 -3.88 1.27
C LEU A 15 9.72 -2.74 2.29
N ALA A 16 9.74 -3.07 3.57
CA ALA A 16 9.60 -2.05 4.60
C ALA A 16 10.70 -1.00 4.51
N THR A 17 11.92 -1.42 4.14
CA THR A 17 13.03 -0.46 4.00
C THR A 17 12.85 0.45 2.79
N GLN A 18 12.03 0.04 1.82
CA GLN A 18 11.73 0.85 0.65
C GLN A 18 10.60 1.87 0.91
N LEU A 19 9.87 1.69 2.00
CA LEU A 19 8.66 2.48 2.26
C LEU A 19 8.85 3.38 3.48
N LYS A 20 9.93 4.15 3.49
CA LYS A 20 10.30 4.94 4.67
C LYS A 20 9.64 6.31 4.72
N SER A 21 9.32 6.89 3.58
CA SER A 21 8.71 8.21 3.53
C SER A 21 7.42 8.15 2.75
N GLU A 22 6.64 9.22 2.86
CA GLU A 22 5.41 9.31 2.09
C GLU A 22 5.69 9.30 0.60
N ALA A 23 6.78 9.95 0.18
CA ALA A 23 7.18 9.95 -1.22
C ALA A 23 7.53 8.54 -1.70
N ASP A 24 8.24 7.79 -0.87
CA ASP A 24 8.58 6.40 -1.21
C ASP A 24 7.33 5.55 -1.34
N ILE A 25 6.40 5.70 -0.41
CA ILE A 25 5.15 4.94 -0.43
C ILE A 25 4.36 5.28 -1.68
N ALA A 26 4.26 6.57 -2.01
CA ALA A 26 3.52 7.01 -3.19
C ALA A 26 4.12 6.44 -4.47
N ALA A 27 5.44 6.47 -4.59
CA ALA A 27 6.10 5.95 -5.78
C ALA A 27 5.88 4.45 -5.93
N TYR A 28 5.98 3.73 -4.83
CA TYR A 28 5.83 2.29 -4.86
C TYR A 28 4.38 1.89 -5.18
N ILE A 29 3.41 2.57 -4.58
CA ILE A 29 2.00 2.32 -4.85
C ILE A 29 1.70 2.59 -6.32
N THR A 30 2.22 3.68 -6.87
CA THR A 30 2.03 4.00 -8.28
C THR A 30 2.52 2.86 -9.16
N MET A 31 3.71 2.34 -8.87
CA MET A 31 4.27 1.25 -9.64
C MET A 31 3.40 0.00 -9.58
N VAL A 32 2.92 -0.34 -8.38
CA VAL A 32 2.10 -1.53 -8.20
C VAL A 32 0.77 -1.39 -8.91
N ILE A 33 0.16 -0.21 -8.85
CA ILE A 33 -1.10 0.05 -9.53
C ILE A 33 -0.91 -0.07 -11.05
N GLU A 34 0.19 0.44 -11.56
CA GLU A 34 0.46 0.35 -13.00
C GLU A 34 0.65 -1.08 -13.46
N GLU A 35 1.11 -1.94 -12.58
CA GLU A 35 1.22 -3.36 -12.91
C GLU A 35 -0.10 -4.10 -12.79
N GLY A 36 -1.08 -3.50 -12.14
CA GLY A 36 -2.42 -4.05 -12.11
C GLY A 36 -2.60 -5.24 -11.19
N ASP A 37 -1.77 -5.40 -10.18
CA ASP A 37 -1.84 -6.54 -9.27
C ASP A 37 -2.47 -6.11 -7.94
N ALA A 38 -3.75 -6.45 -7.76
CA ALA A 38 -4.47 -6.07 -6.55
C ALA A 38 -3.91 -6.73 -5.30
N ALA A 39 -3.42 -7.96 -5.42
CA ALA A 39 -2.84 -8.67 -4.27
C ALA A 39 -1.56 -8.00 -3.82
N GLU A 40 -0.75 -7.55 -4.77
CA GLU A 40 0.48 -6.84 -4.43
C GLU A 40 0.19 -5.48 -3.85
N LEU A 41 -0.88 -4.83 -4.30
CA LEU A 41 -1.28 -3.55 -3.72
C LEU A 41 -1.66 -3.74 -2.25
N ALA A 42 -2.47 -4.76 -1.95
CA ALA A 42 -2.84 -5.05 -0.58
C ALA A 42 -1.62 -5.36 0.28
N HIS A 43 -0.68 -6.13 -0.28
CA HIS A 43 0.55 -6.46 0.43
C HIS A 43 1.37 -5.20 0.73
N THR A 44 1.55 -4.35 -0.26
CA THR A 44 2.32 -3.11 -0.09
C THR A 44 1.69 -2.21 0.98
N LEU A 45 0.37 -2.04 0.92
CA LEU A 45 -0.32 -1.23 1.91
C LEU A 45 -0.20 -1.85 3.30
N GLY A 46 -0.25 -3.18 3.38
CA GLY A 46 -0.11 -3.88 4.65
C GLY A 46 1.26 -3.67 5.27
N VAL A 47 2.32 -3.75 4.46
CA VAL A 47 3.67 -3.52 4.96
C VAL A 47 3.82 -2.08 5.45
N ALA A 48 3.34 -1.11 4.68
CA ALA A 48 3.43 0.29 5.06
C ALA A 48 2.64 0.57 6.34
N ALA A 49 1.44 0.00 6.45
CA ALA A 49 0.61 0.20 7.63
C ALA A 49 1.24 -0.40 8.88
N ARG A 50 1.82 -1.60 8.75
CA ARG A 50 2.49 -2.22 9.89
C ARG A 50 3.71 -1.42 10.33
N ALA A 51 4.45 -0.86 9.36
CA ALA A 51 5.62 -0.05 9.67
C ALA A 51 5.24 1.23 10.42
N ARG A 52 4.07 1.80 10.10
CA ARG A 52 3.59 3.01 10.75
C ARG A 52 2.81 2.73 12.02
N GLY A 53 2.27 1.53 12.17
CA GLY A 53 1.45 1.14 13.30
C GLY A 53 0.03 0.88 12.86
N MET A 54 -0.40 -0.39 12.95
CA MET A 54 -1.71 -0.78 12.43
C MET A 54 -2.86 -0.06 13.13
N ALA A 55 -2.78 0.10 14.46
CA ALA A 55 -3.85 0.76 15.19
C ALA A 55 -3.99 2.22 14.76
N GLU A 56 -2.86 2.89 14.57
CA GLU A 56 -2.84 4.29 14.19
C GLU A 56 -3.41 4.47 12.78
N ILE A 57 -2.99 3.61 11.86
CA ILE A 57 -3.48 3.72 10.48
C ILE A 57 -4.96 3.36 10.40
N ALA A 58 -5.39 2.34 11.15
CA ALA A 58 -6.81 1.98 11.17
C ALA A 58 -7.66 3.16 11.66
N GLN A 59 -7.24 3.80 12.74
CA GLN A 59 -7.96 4.94 13.27
C GLN A 59 -8.03 6.07 12.25
N ALA A 60 -6.92 6.39 11.61
CA ALA A 60 -6.89 7.46 10.61
C ALA A 60 -7.72 7.12 9.38
N ALA A 61 -7.83 5.84 9.05
CA ALA A 61 -8.61 5.39 7.91
C ALA A 61 -10.10 5.21 8.23
N GLY A 62 -10.48 5.34 9.50
CA GLY A 62 -11.86 5.13 9.90
C GLY A 62 -12.26 3.68 9.93
N LEU A 63 -11.32 2.79 10.22
CA LEU A 63 -11.55 1.34 10.24
C LEU A 63 -11.18 0.79 11.60
N THR A 64 -11.76 -0.36 11.94
CA THR A 64 -11.24 -1.10 13.09
C THR A 64 -9.93 -1.74 12.70
N ARG A 65 -9.13 -2.08 13.71
CA ARG A 65 -7.87 -2.75 13.47
C ARG A 65 -8.09 -4.10 12.78
N GLU A 66 -9.12 -4.83 13.21
CA GLU A 66 -9.46 -6.12 12.59
C GLU A 66 -9.87 -5.95 11.14
N ALA A 67 -10.66 -4.92 10.84
CA ALA A 67 -11.09 -4.68 9.46
C ALA A 67 -9.89 -4.35 8.58
N LEU A 68 -8.94 -3.58 9.11
CA LEU A 68 -7.73 -3.25 8.36
C LEU A 68 -6.89 -4.50 8.08
N TYR A 69 -6.67 -5.34 9.10
CA TYR A 69 -5.93 -6.58 8.89
C TYR A 69 -6.59 -7.46 7.85
N LYS A 70 -7.92 -7.57 7.94
CA LYS A 70 -8.66 -8.42 7.02
C LYS A 70 -8.58 -7.91 5.58
N ALA A 71 -8.65 -6.59 5.42
CA ALA A 71 -8.60 -5.98 4.09
C ALA A 71 -7.24 -6.11 3.42
N LEU A 72 -6.17 -6.14 4.23
CA LEU A 72 -4.81 -6.10 3.70
C LEU A 72 -4.06 -7.41 3.85
N ARG A 73 -4.76 -8.49 4.25
CA ARG A 73 -4.11 -9.78 4.40
C ARG A 73 -3.65 -10.30 3.03
N PRO A 74 -2.68 -11.24 3.03
CA PRO A 74 -2.22 -11.81 1.75
C PRO A 74 -3.37 -12.39 0.95
N GLY A 75 -3.37 -12.11 -0.35
CA GLY A 75 -4.41 -12.59 -1.25
C GLY A 75 -5.70 -11.81 -1.21
N ALA A 76 -5.81 -10.79 -0.38
CA ALA A 76 -7.01 -9.98 -0.32
C ALA A 76 -7.15 -9.09 -1.55
N HIS A 77 -8.39 -8.79 -1.90
CA HIS A 77 -8.70 -7.82 -2.95
C HIS A 77 -9.53 -6.71 -2.32
N PRO A 78 -8.89 -5.75 -1.66
CA PRO A 78 -9.61 -4.72 -0.94
C PRO A 78 -10.42 -3.84 -1.88
N ARG A 79 -11.53 -3.32 -1.38
CA ARG A 79 -12.36 -2.39 -2.13
C ARG A 79 -11.60 -1.09 -2.35
N PHE A 80 -11.97 -0.38 -3.40
CA PHE A 80 -11.30 0.85 -3.72
C PHE A 80 -11.40 1.88 -2.59
N ASP A 81 -12.55 1.99 -1.94
CA ASP A 81 -12.68 2.99 -0.89
C ASP A 81 -11.78 2.64 0.30
N THR A 82 -11.57 1.37 0.58
CA THR A 82 -10.62 0.95 1.61
C THR A 82 -9.21 1.35 1.22
N ILE A 83 -8.83 1.08 -0.03
CA ILE A 83 -7.52 1.46 -0.54
C ILE A 83 -7.32 2.96 -0.40
N SER A 84 -8.31 3.74 -0.80
CA SER A 84 -8.24 5.19 -0.75
C SER A 84 -8.07 5.69 0.68
N ARG A 85 -8.83 5.13 1.62
CA ARG A 85 -8.73 5.51 3.03
C ARG A 85 -7.38 5.18 3.62
N VAL A 86 -6.85 4.01 3.31
CA VAL A 86 -5.55 3.59 3.83
C VAL A 86 -4.44 4.46 3.24
N CYS A 87 -4.49 4.73 1.94
CA CYS A 87 -3.52 5.61 1.31
C CYS A 87 -3.55 6.99 1.95
N SER A 88 -4.74 7.52 2.18
CA SER A 88 -4.88 8.82 2.83
C SER A 88 -4.27 8.80 4.23
N ALA A 89 -4.51 7.72 4.99
CA ALA A 89 -3.95 7.57 6.32
C ALA A 89 -2.42 7.49 6.29
N LEU A 90 -1.86 6.98 5.20
CA LEU A 90 -0.42 6.89 5.02
C LEU A 90 0.17 8.19 4.46
N GLY A 91 -0.65 9.19 4.20
CA GLY A 91 -0.18 10.46 3.67
C GLY A 91 -0.03 10.48 2.15
N VAL A 92 -0.70 9.57 1.46
CA VAL A 92 -0.60 9.43 0.02
C VAL A 92 -1.95 9.70 -0.62
N ARG A 93 -1.94 10.46 -1.71
CA ARG A 93 -3.16 10.76 -2.46
C ARG A 93 -3.12 10.04 -3.80
N LEU A 94 -4.22 9.39 -4.13
CA LEU A 94 -4.35 8.72 -5.41
C LEU A 94 -4.87 9.71 -6.44
N VAL A 95 -4.23 9.76 -7.60
CA VAL A 95 -4.64 10.64 -8.68
C VAL A 95 -4.63 9.86 -9.99
N ALA A 96 -5.47 10.28 -10.91
CA ALA A 96 -5.49 9.70 -12.24
C ALA A 96 -4.73 10.63 -13.18
N GLN A 97 -4.00 10.04 -14.11
CA GLN A 97 -3.24 10.80 -15.08
C GLN A 97 -3.56 10.30 -16.48
N PRO A 98 -3.54 11.18 -17.48
CA PRO A 98 -3.72 10.72 -18.85
C PRO A 98 -2.63 9.75 -19.24
N ARG A 99 -3.00 8.81 -20.08
CA ARG A 99 -2.07 7.83 -20.60
C ARG A 99 -1.51 8.33 -21.92
N HIS A 100 -0.21 8.07 -22.13
CA HIS A 100 0.45 8.47 -23.36
C HIS A 100 0.74 7.31 -24.27
#